data_2ce020ed6f30ae8406e39e274250f724
#
_entry.id   2ce020ed6f30ae8406e39e274250f724
#
_cell.length_a   1.000
_cell.length_b   1.000
_cell.length_c   1.000
_cell.angle_alpha   90.00
_cell.angle_beta   90.00
_cell.angle_gamma   90.00
#
_symmetry.space_group_name_H-M   'P 1'
#
loop_
_entity.id
_entity.type
_entity.pdbx_description
1 polymer ?
#
loop_
_entity_poly.entity_id
_entity_poly.type
_entity_poly.pdbx_seq_one_letter_code
_entity_poly.pdbx_strand_id
1 'polypeptide(L)'
;MTLQQSIVSGKKIYTQIPLWRQLQSTAAVLQAVLAGESGTSALKQVNADLRPGVQALSFHVWRWLGTAEIIKNYLAKRAPPPEADALLCVAIAILCGESTTLHYEPFTLVDQAVEAAKRHPHTNASSSFINACLRRYLREKEELTQKAFTNPMGHWNHPQWWIKRLKIDHPNAWQDILRSNNTHAPLTLRINTKKISVANYLIAFNAMNNIANSEINQVGKFGVSFTKALPIHDVLGFSDGMVSVQDAAAQLAAPLLLNGMNLSAKSRVLDACAAPGGKTTHLLEIADCDVTALDIDAARCDLIHQNLDRVGLKAIVLVADAAKPQTWFDPLKDELFDAILLDAPCTASGIVRRHPDIRWLRRETDIAQLAEIQRNLLATLWKLVKPGGRLLYCTCSVFKAEGQDQVELFISNNKNAVLLPSPGHLIPKNSAKTSVVADNDLTNHDGFFYALFGKQST
;
A
#
# COMPACT_ATOMS: atom_id res chain seq x y z
N MET A 1 36.96 -20.04 -44.99
CA MET A 1 37.49 -19.17 -43.90
C MET A 1 36.31 -18.83 -42.99
N THR A 2 36.18 -19.57 -41.90
CA THR A 2 35.06 -19.55 -40.96
C THR A 2 35.48 -18.69 -39.76
N LEU A 3 34.82 -17.55 -39.55
CA LEU A 3 35.00 -16.72 -38.38
C LEU A 3 34.20 -17.30 -37.21
N GLN A 4 34.89 -17.90 -36.24
CA GLN A 4 34.38 -18.22 -34.93
C GLN A 4 34.23 -16.93 -34.14
N GLN A 5 32.98 -16.56 -33.83
CA GLN A 5 32.71 -15.55 -32.80
C GLN A 5 32.71 -16.25 -31.44
N SER A 6 33.72 -15.93 -30.63
CA SER A 6 33.79 -16.32 -29.23
C SER A 6 32.82 -15.46 -28.41
N ILE A 7 31.74 -16.10 -27.89
CA ILE A 7 30.85 -15.53 -26.91
C ILE A 7 31.56 -15.59 -25.56
N VAL A 8 32.07 -14.47 -25.09
CA VAL A 8 32.54 -14.31 -23.71
C VAL A 8 31.34 -14.05 -22.84
N SER A 9 30.90 -15.06 -22.08
CA SER A 9 29.85 -14.93 -21.08
C SER A 9 30.33 -14.03 -19.95
N GLY A 10 29.92 -12.77 -19.98
CA GLY A 10 30.16 -11.82 -18.89
C GLY A 10 29.26 -12.19 -17.68
N LYS A 11 29.72 -13.08 -16.83
CA LYS A 11 29.19 -13.21 -15.46
C LYS A 11 29.45 -11.88 -14.76
N LYS A 12 28.43 -11.06 -14.55
CA LYS A 12 28.48 -9.97 -13.58
C LYS A 12 28.82 -10.60 -12.23
N ILE A 13 30.05 -10.37 -11.75
CA ILE A 13 30.44 -10.70 -10.38
C ILE A 13 29.66 -9.73 -9.50
N TYR A 14 28.51 -10.18 -8.97
CA TYR A 14 27.83 -9.46 -7.92
C TYR A 14 28.69 -9.60 -6.67
N THR A 15 29.48 -8.58 -6.36
CA THR A 15 30.13 -8.47 -5.05
C THR A 15 29.00 -8.46 -4.03
N GLN A 16 28.90 -9.50 -3.21
CA GLN A 16 27.90 -9.58 -2.15
C GLN A 16 28.07 -8.35 -1.25
N ILE A 17 27.03 -7.52 -1.20
CA ILE A 17 27.05 -6.33 -0.37
C ILE A 17 27.05 -6.80 1.10
N PRO A 18 28.01 -6.36 1.92
CA PRO A 18 28.12 -6.78 3.31
C PRO A 18 26.85 -6.47 4.09
N LEU A 19 26.35 -7.42 4.88
CA LEU A 19 25.12 -7.27 5.63
C LEU A 19 25.17 -6.10 6.63
N TRP A 20 26.32 -5.81 7.23
CA TRP A 20 26.47 -4.68 8.14
C TRP A 20 26.09 -3.34 7.50
N ARG A 21 26.38 -3.13 6.19
CA ARG A 21 25.97 -1.91 5.47
C ARG A 21 24.47 -1.82 5.31
N GLN A 22 23.82 -2.95 5.01
CA GLN A 22 22.38 -3.02 4.91
C GLN A 22 21.70 -2.77 6.25
N LEU A 23 22.25 -3.32 7.36
CA LEU A 23 21.75 -3.10 8.71
C LEU A 23 21.83 -1.63 9.13
N GLN A 24 22.95 -0.95 8.85
CA GLN A 24 23.09 0.49 9.12
C GLN A 24 22.03 1.30 8.36
N SER A 25 21.89 1.05 7.04
CA SER A 25 20.90 1.76 6.22
C SER A 25 19.47 1.44 6.66
N THR A 26 19.18 0.21 7.06
CA THR A 26 17.85 -0.17 7.59
C THR A 26 17.55 0.54 8.91
N ALA A 27 18.54 0.70 9.78
CA ALA A 27 18.37 1.46 11.03
C ALA A 27 18.10 2.95 10.76
N ALA A 28 18.79 3.55 9.77
CA ALA A 28 18.53 4.93 9.35
C ALA A 28 17.10 5.09 8.75
N VAL A 29 16.68 4.15 7.91
CA VAL A 29 15.30 4.13 7.35
C VAL A 29 14.25 3.97 8.47
N LEU A 30 14.51 3.13 9.47
CA LEU A 30 13.62 2.99 10.63
C LEU A 30 13.48 4.31 11.40
N GLN A 31 14.60 4.98 11.67
CA GLN A 31 14.58 6.29 12.34
C GLN A 31 13.79 7.34 11.55
N ALA A 32 13.99 7.42 10.23
CA ALA A 32 13.26 8.34 9.36
C ALA A 32 11.74 8.10 9.43
N VAL A 33 11.30 6.84 9.41
CA VAL A 33 9.88 6.49 9.53
C VAL A 33 9.32 6.86 10.91
N LEU A 34 10.04 6.58 11.99
CA LEU A 34 9.62 6.96 13.35
C LEU A 34 9.61 8.49 13.55
N ALA A 35 10.43 9.22 12.79
CA ALA A 35 10.43 10.69 12.76
C ALA A 35 9.31 11.30 11.90
N GLY A 36 8.56 10.49 11.12
CA GLY A 36 7.41 10.93 10.33
C GLY A 36 7.63 10.96 8.81
N GLU A 37 8.75 10.44 8.31
CA GLU A 37 8.98 10.28 6.88
C GLU A 37 8.37 8.96 6.38
N SER A 38 7.74 8.95 5.19
CA SER A 38 7.22 7.70 4.63
C SER A 38 8.33 6.70 4.30
N GLY A 39 8.09 5.41 4.51
CA GLY A 39 9.05 4.36 4.17
C GLY A 39 9.48 4.38 2.70
N THR A 40 8.56 4.76 1.79
CA THR A 40 8.88 4.94 0.37
C THR A 40 9.87 6.08 0.14
N SER A 41 9.70 7.22 0.81
CA SER A 41 10.61 8.36 0.73
C SER A 41 11.98 8.02 1.31
N ALA A 42 12.01 7.48 2.53
CA ALA A 42 13.24 7.08 3.20
C ALA A 42 14.05 6.04 2.38
N LEU A 43 13.38 5.06 1.75
CA LEU A 43 14.03 4.08 0.89
C LEU A 43 14.59 4.67 -0.42
N LYS A 44 13.98 5.73 -0.96
CA LYS A 44 14.52 6.42 -2.16
C LYS A 44 15.89 7.07 -1.88
N GLN A 45 16.17 7.47 -0.66
CA GLN A 45 17.44 8.08 -0.24
C GLN A 45 18.58 7.05 -0.06
N VAL A 46 18.24 5.76 0.04
CA VAL A 46 19.22 4.67 0.12
C VAL A 46 19.91 4.50 -1.22
N ASN A 47 21.24 4.28 -1.21
CA ASN A 47 22.02 3.99 -2.40
C ASN A 47 21.37 2.87 -3.24
N ALA A 48 21.38 3.02 -4.56
CA ALA A 48 20.64 2.14 -5.46
C ALA A 48 21.05 0.66 -5.35
N ASP A 49 22.34 0.39 -5.11
CA ASP A 49 22.90 -0.96 -4.92
C ASP A 49 22.43 -1.62 -3.62
N LEU A 50 22.26 -0.83 -2.54
CA LEU A 50 21.80 -1.32 -1.23
C LEU A 50 20.26 -1.45 -1.15
N ARG A 51 19.54 -0.65 -1.95
CA ARG A 51 18.09 -0.45 -1.81
C ARG A 51 17.27 -1.74 -1.80
N PRO A 52 17.50 -2.74 -2.68
CA PRO A 52 16.69 -3.98 -2.65
C PRO A 52 16.81 -4.74 -1.34
N GLY A 53 18.01 -4.90 -0.81
CA GLY A 53 18.24 -5.57 0.47
C GLY A 53 17.71 -4.78 1.66
N VAL A 54 17.95 -3.45 1.68
CA VAL A 54 17.42 -2.57 2.73
C VAL A 54 15.90 -2.54 2.72
N GLN A 55 15.26 -2.54 1.56
CA GLN A 55 13.80 -2.62 1.45
C GLN A 55 13.25 -3.94 2.03
N ALA A 56 13.86 -5.07 1.69
CA ALA A 56 13.46 -6.37 2.22
C ALA A 56 13.58 -6.41 3.75
N LEU A 57 14.71 -5.96 4.29
CA LEU A 57 14.96 -5.86 5.73
C LEU A 57 13.98 -4.90 6.41
N SER A 58 13.78 -3.69 5.87
CA SER A 58 12.86 -2.69 6.43
C SER A 58 11.42 -3.21 6.52
N PHE A 59 10.93 -3.86 5.46
CA PHE A 59 9.58 -4.43 5.46
C PHE A 59 9.42 -5.54 6.50
N HIS A 60 10.45 -6.36 6.69
CA HIS A 60 10.47 -7.36 7.75
C HIS A 60 10.49 -6.70 9.13
N VAL A 61 11.39 -5.74 9.35
CA VAL A 61 11.52 -5.00 10.61
C VAL A 61 10.19 -4.34 10.99
N TRP A 62 9.54 -3.64 10.08
CA TRP A 62 8.25 -2.99 10.38
C TRP A 62 7.14 -3.98 10.77
N ARG A 63 7.20 -5.22 10.28
CA ARG A 63 6.23 -6.26 10.70
C ARG A 63 6.51 -6.82 12.09
N TRP A 64 7.76 -6.77 12.56
CA TRP A 64 8.18 -7.32 13.84
C TRP A 64 8.60 -6.26 14.86
N LEU A 65 8.45 -4.97 14.52
CA LEU A 65 8.95 -3.87 15.34
C LEU A 65 8.30 -3.84 16.73
N GLY A 66 7.00 -4.13 16.85
CA GLY A 66 6.32 -4.17 18.14
C GLY A 66 6.90 -5.21 19.08
N THR A 67 7.15 -6.41 18.58
CA THR A 67 7.82 -7.47 19.35
C THR A 67 9.23 -7.07 19.72
N ALA A 68 10.01 -6.53 18.76
CA ALA A 68 11.38 -6.11 18.97
C ALA A 68 11.51 -5.00 20.02
N GLU A 69 10.63 -4.01 20.00
CA GLU A 69 10.59 -2.92 20.99
C GLU A 69 10.33 -3.43 22.40
N ILE A 70 9.38 -4.36 22.57
CA ILE A 70 9.10 -4.93 23.88
C ILE A 70 10.28 -5.78 24.37
N ILE A 71 10.89 -6.62 23.51
CA ILE A 71 12.09 -7.39 23.87
C ILE A 71 13.25 -6.47 24.23
N LYS A 72 13.51 -5.43 23.44
CA LYS A 72 14.53 -4.43 23.72
C LYS A 72 14.37 -3.83 25.14
N ASN A 73 13.15 -3.50 25.53
CA ASN A 73 12.87 -2.92 26.84
C ASN A 73 13.19 -3.90 28.01
N TYR A 74 13.11 -5.21 27.79
CA TYR A 74 13.57 -6.22 28.75
C TYR A 74 15.12 -6.37 28.78
N LEU A 75 15.77 -6.16 27.64
CA LEU A 75 17.22 -6.28 27.51
C LEU A 75 17.96 -5.04 28.01
N ALA A 76 17.42 -3.86 27.73
CA ALA A 76 18.01 -2.55 28.01
C ALA A 76 17.21 -1.81 29.10
N LYS A 77 17.75 -1.72 30.32
CA LYS A 77 17.12 -0.98 31.42
C LYS A 77 17.06 0.54 31.17
N ARG A 78 17.95 1.07 30.31
CA ARG A 78 17.98 2.47 29.87
C ARG A 78 18.04 2.50 28.36
N ALA A 79 17.31 3.41 27.75
CA ALA A 79 17.35 3.60 26.31
C ALA A 79 18.77 3.99 25.86
N PRO A 80 19.36 3.28 24.89
CA PRO A 80 20.62 3.69 24.29
C PRO A 80 20.45 4.95 23.42
N PRO A 81 21.53 5.54 22.90
CA PRO A 81 21.43 6.61 21.91
C PRO A 81 20.56 6.20 20.71
N PRO A 82 19.83 7.15 20.07
CA PRO A 82 18.79 6.82 19.07
C PRO A 82 19.27 5.92 17.91
N GLU A 83 20.50 6.11 17.43
CA GLU A 83 21.06 5.30 16.34
C GLU A 83 21.38 3.87 16.81
N ALA A 84 21.88 3.73 18.04
CA ALA A 84 22.14 2.41 18.63
C ALA A 84 20.83 1.70 18.98
N ASP A 85 19.81 2.44 19.41
CA ASP A 85 18.46 1.95 19.67
C ASP A 85 17.83 1.37 18.40
N ALA A 86 17.86 2.13 17.31
CA ALA A 86 17.33 1.69 16.02
C ALA A 86 18.07 0.45 15.49
N LEU A 87 19.40 0.41 15.56
CA LEU A 87 20.17 -0.74 15.12
C LEU A 87 19.90 -1.99 15.96
N LEU A 88 19.75 -1.83 17.27
CA LEU A 88 19.37 -2.92 18.18
C LEU A 88 17.96 -3.44 17.85
N CYS A 89 16.98 -2.56 17.65
CA CYS A 89 15.62 -2.94 17.23
C CYS A 89 15.61 -3.67 15.90
N VAL A 90 16.36 -3.19 14.89
CA VAL A 90 16.51 -3.87 13.59
C VAL A 90 17.04 -5.29 13.78
N ALA A 91 18.12 -5.47 14.53
CA ALA A 91 18.71 -6.78 14.75
C ALA A 91 17.75 -7.72 15.49
N ILE A 92 17.08 -7.26 16.55
CA ILE A 92 16.08 -8.06 17.28
C ILE A 92 14.91 -8.41 16.37
N ALA A 93 14.36 -7.49 15.60
CA ALA A 93 13.23 -7.74 14.69
C ALA A 93 13.56 -8.85 13.68
N ILE A 94 14.79 -8.87 13.15
CA ILE A 94 15.23 -9.92 12.23
C ILE A 94 15.41 -11.26 12.96
N LEU A 95 15.88 -11.24 14.20
CA LEU A 95 16.08 -12.47 15.01
C LEU A 95 14.77 -13.08 15.52
N CYS A 96 13.75 -12.29 15.81
CA CYS A 96 12.46 -12.79 16.31
C CYS A 96 11.49 -13.17 15.21
N GLY A 97 11.64 -12.63 14.00
CA GLY A 97 10.73 -12.89 12.90
C GLY A 97 10.88 -14.29 12.32
N GLU A 98 9.77 -15.01 12.22
CA GLU A 98 9.71 -16.18 11.34
C GLU A 98 9.63 -15.69 9.91
N SER A 99 10.69 -15.88 9.14
CA SER A 99 10.73 -15.47 7.75
C SER A 99 10.99 -16.67 6.85
N THR A 100 10.11 -16.86 5.89
CA THR A 100 10.35 -17.77 4.77
C THR A 100 11.31 -17.18 3.74
N THR A 101 11.61 -15.87 3.83
CA THR A 101 12.37 -15.13 2.82
C THR A 101 13.68 -14.55 3.31
N LEU A 102 13.85 -14.36 4.64
CA LEU A 102 15.06 -13.80 5.24
C LEU A 102 15.66 -14.82 6.22
N HIS A 103 16.62 -15.60 5.73
CA HIS A 103 17.35 -16.57 6.57
C HIS A 103 18.77 -16.06 6.80
N TYR A 104 19.03 -15.62 8.03
CA TYR A 104 20.38 -15.32 8.51
C TYR A 104 20.68 -16.22 9.71
N GLU A 105 21.84 -16.86 9.69
CA GLU A 105 22.31 -17.56 10.86
C GLU A 105 22.41 -16.59 12.04
N PRO A 106 21.82 -16.90 13.22
CA PRO A 106 21.72 -15.96 14.33
C PRO A 106 23.05 -15.35 14.76
N PHE A 107 24.11 -16.17 14.82
CA PHE A 107 25.44 -15.67 15.18
C PHE A 107 26.05 -14.75 14.13
N THR A 108 25.82 -15.04 12.85
CA THR A 108 26.25 -14.15 11.74
C THR A 108 25.54 -12.81 11.82
N LEU A 109 24.22 -12.82 12.10
CA LEU A 109 23.47 -11.56 12.23
C LEU A 109 23.98 -10.73 13.41
N VAL A 110 24.26 -11.36 14.57
CA VAL A 110 24.84 -10.65 15.72
C VAL A 110 26.20 -10.05 15.38
N ASP A 111 27.10 -10.83 14.75
CA ASP A 111 28.41 -10.34 14.33
C ASP A 111 28.29 -9.13 13.38
N GLN A 112 27.45 -9.23 12.37
CA GLN A 112 27.20 -8.15 11.39
C GLN A 112 26.52 -6.91 12.01
N ALA A 113 25.66 -7.08 13.00
CA ALA A 113 25.09 -5.95 13.75
C ALA A 113 26.14 -5.24 14.62
N VAL A 114 27.04 -5.99 15.26
CA VAL A 114 28.15 -5.46 16.02
C VAL A 114 29.15 -4.74 15.10
N GLU A 115 29.43 -5.32 13.94
CA GLU A 115 30.30 -4.69 12.92
C GLU A 115 29.67 -3.39 12.38
N ALA A 116 28.35 -3.39 12.13
CA ALA A 116 27.60 -2.18 11.79
C ALA A 116 27.77 -1.10 12.86
N ALA A 117 27.64 -1.48 14.14
CA ALA A 117 27.80 -0.54 15.24
C ALA A 117 29.21 0.04 15.31
N LYS A 118 30.26 -0.79 15.17
CA LYS A 118 31.67 -0.36 15.23
C LYS A 118 32.04 0.63 14.12
N ARG A 119 31.46 0.48 12.94
CA ARG A 119 31.77 1.28 11.75
C ARG A 119 31.00 2.59 11.64
N HIS A 120 30.08 2.85 12.54
CA HIS A 120 29.30 4.08 12.51
C HIS A 120 29.68 5.00 13.68
N PRO A 121 29.98 6.30 13.44
CA PRO A 121 30.50 7.19 14.48
C PRO A 121 29.60 7.32 15.71
N HIS A 122 28.28 7.35 15.49
CA HIS A 122 27.29 7.53 16.57
C HIS A 122 26.92 6.23 17.31
N THR A 123 27.33 5.05 16.81
CA THR A 123 27.04 3.76 17.46
C THR A 123 28.28 3.02 17.95
N ASN A 124 29.47 3.45 17.58
CA ASN A 124 30.73 2.75 17.93
C ASN A 124 30.88 2.53 19.45
N ALA A 125 30.64 3.56 20.26
CA ALA A 125 30.69 3.47 21.72
C ALA A 125 29.66 2.47 22.29
N SER A 126 28.58 2.18 21.56
CA SER A 126 27.52 1.25 21.95
C SER A 126 27.71 -0.19 21.45
N SER A 127 28.77 -0.49 20.71
CA SER A 127 28.97 -1.77 20.04
C SER A 127 29.01 -2.96 21.04
N SER A 128 29.69 -2.79 22.18
CA SER A 128 29.75 -3.80 23.24
C SER A 128 28.40 -4.04 23.91
N PHE A 129 27.62 -2.96 24.12
CA PHE A 129 26.27 -3.01 24.66
C PHE A 129 25.32 -3.76 23.70
N ILE A 130 25.34 -3.44 22.40
CA ILE A 130 24.54 -4.13 21.37
C ILE A 130 24.88 -5.61 21.35
N ASN A 131 26.19 -5.98 21.37
CA ASN A 131 26.62 -7.37 21.43
C ASN A 131 26.07 -8.09 22.66
N ALA A 132 26.17 -7.46 23.85
CA ALA A 132 25.68 -8.06 25.08
C ALA A 132 24.15 -8.29 25.05
N CYS A 133 23.37 -7.31 24.56
CA CYS A 133 21.93 -7.44 24.41
C CYS A 133 21.55 -8.57 23.43
N LEU A 134 22.15 -8.61 22.24
CA LEU A 134 21.83 -9.62 21.23
C LEU A 134 22.23 -11.03 21.67
N ARG A 135 23.39 -11.20 22.32
CA ARG A 135 23.79 -12.50 22.88
C ARG A 135 22.88 -12.94 24.04
N ARG A 136 22.44 -12.00 24.87
CA ARG A 136 21.44 -12.30 25.90
C ARG A 136 20.12 -12.71 25.28
N TYR A 137 19.66 -12.01 24.25
CA TYR A 137 18.45 -12.37 23.53
C TYR A 137 18.53 -13.81 22.97
N LEU A 138 19.64 -14.19 22.34
CA LEU A 138 19.79 -15.55 21.81
C LEU A 138 19.72 -16.64 22.90
N ARG A 139 20.24 -16.36 24.10
CA ARG A 139 20.17 -17.33 25.23
C ARG A 139 18.75 -17.42 25.83
N GLU A 140 18.03 -16.30 25.86
CA GLU A 140 16.73 -16.19 26.54
C GLU A 140 15.58 -16.02 25.52
N LYS A 141 15.79 -16.42 24.25
CA LYS A 141 14.90 -16.12 23.13
C LYS A 141 13.45 -16.52 23.39
N GLU A 142 13.21 -17.75 23.81
CA GLU A 142 11.86 -18.27 24.04
C GLU A 142 11.16 -17.51 25.15
N GLU A 143 11.82 -17.32 26.30
CA GLU A 143 11.27 -16.62 27.45
C GLU A 143 10.93 -15.15 27.12
N LEU A 144 11.87 -14.43 26.48
CA LEU A 144 11.68 -13.01 26.12
C LEU A 144 10.59 -12.84 25.05
N THR A 145 10.50 -13.76 24.10
CA THR A 145 9.46 -13.73 23.07
C THR A 145 8.08 -13.99 23.69
N GLN A 146 7.96 -14.98 24.59
CA GLN A 146 6.71 -15.22 25.30
C GLN A 146 6.30 -14.02 26.17
N LYS A 147 7.24 -13.41 26.88
CA LYS A 147 6.98 -12.15 27.61
C LYS A 147 6.54 -11.02 26.69
N ALA A 148 7.16 -10.88 25.51
CA ALA A 148 6.74 -9.85 24.56
C ALA A 148 5.31 -10.09 24.08
N PHE A 149 4.89 -11.32 23.88
CA PHE A 149 3.53 -11.67 23.43
C PHE A 149 2.46 -11.45 24.51
N THR A 150 2.80 -11.27 25.77
CA THR A 150 1.82 -10.84 26.79
C THR A 150 1.44 -9.36 26.63
N ASN A 151 2.25 -8.57 25.93
CA ASN A 151 1.96 -7.17 25.63
C ASN A 151 1.21 -7.07 24.30
N PRO A 152 0.08 -6.35 24.22
CA PRO A 152 -0.68 -6.21 22.97
C PRO A 152 0.16 -5.69 21.80
N MET A 153 1.06 -4.71 22.00
CA MET A 153 1.93 -4.19 20.95
C MET A 153 2.91 -5.26 20.47
N GLY A 154 3.50 -6.03 21.38
CA GLY A 154 4.40 -7.14 21.04
C GLY A 154 3.70 -8.29 20.34
N HIS A 155 2.47 -8.63 20.75
CA HIS A 155 1.69 -9.72 20.16
C HIS A 155 1.20 -9.39 18.74
N TRP A 156 0.66 -8.20 18.58
CA TRP A 156 0.00 -7.80 17.31
C TRP A 156 0.90 -7.02 16.37
N ASN A 157 2.06 -6.56 16.83
CA ASN A 157 2.98 -5.70 16.06
C ASN A 157 2.32 -4.42 15.50
N HIS A 158 1.48 -3.80 16.31
CA HIS A 158 0.81 -2.53 16.02
C HIS A 158 0.85 -1.62 17.25
N PRO A 159 0.87 -0.28 17.08
CA PRO A 159 0.74 0.65 18.20
C PRO A 159 -0.52 0.41 19.02
N GLN A 160 -0.48 0.67 20.33
CA GLN A 160 -1.63 0.42 21.22
C GLN A 160 -2.89 1.20 20.80
N TRP A 161 -2.73 2.46 20.36
CA TRP A 161 -3.85 3.28 19.90
C TRP A 161 -4.55 2.64 18.68
N TRP A 162 -3.78 2.06 17.77
CA TRP A 162 -4.30 1.38 16.58
C TRP A 162 -5.13 0.15 16.94
N ILE A 163 -4.59 -0.68 17.83
CA ILE A 163 -5.30 -1.89 18.32
C ILE A 163 -6.60 -1.48 19.03
N LYS A 164 -6.56 -0.44 19.89
CA LYS A 164 -7.71 0.09 20.60
C LYS A 164 -8.77 0.61 19.63
N ARG A 165 -8.36 1.37 18.62
CA ARG A 165 -9.25 1.91 17.60
C ARG A 165 -9.93 0.81 16.80
N LEU A 166 -9.21 -0.20 16.33
CA LEU A 166 -9.80 -1.33 15.61
C LEU A 166 -10.79 -2.15 16.45
N LYS A 167 -10.53 -2.31 17.75
CA LYS A 167 -11.49 -2.98 18.65
C LYS A 167 -12.83 -2.23 18.74
N ILE A 168 -12.80 -0.90 18.70
CA ILE A 168 -14.00 -0.06 18.70
C ILE A 168 -14.70 -0.14 17.35
N ASP A 169 -13.97 0.05 16.26
CA ASP A 169 -14.54 0.13 14.92
C ASP A 169 -15.02 -1.23 14.40
N HIS A 170 -14.30 -2.32 14.70
CA HIS A 170 -14.55 -3.67 14.20
C HIS A 170 -14.45 -4.73 15.31
N PRO A 171 -15.34 -4.74 16.30
CA PRO A 171 -15.26 -5.61 17.48
C PRO A 171 -15.16 -7.10 17.14
N ASN A 172 -15.74 -7.53 16.03
CA ASN A 172 -15.76 -8.93 15.59
C ASN A 172 -14.64 -9.28 14.56
N ALA A 173 -13.92 -8.29 14.01
CA ALA A 173 -12.96 -8.50 12.93
C ALA A 173 -11.55 -7.92 13.20
N TRP A 174 -11.37 -7.18 14.30
CA TRP A 174 -10.11 -6.49 14.59
C TRP A 174 -8.89 -7.42 14.60
N GLN A 175 -9.03 -8.66 15.08
CA GLN A 175 -7.93 -9.63 15.10
C GLN A 175 -7.55 -10.09 13.69
N ASP A 176 -8.53 -10.31 12.82
CA ASP A 176 -8.28 -10.72 11.44
C ASP A 176 -7.62 -9.61 10.63
N ILE A 177 -8.02 -8.36 10.88
CA ILE A 177 -7.35 -7.18 10.30
C ILE A 177 -5.87 -7.14 10.71
N LEU A 178 -5.58 -7.28 12.02
CA LEU A 178 -4.20 -7.24 12.52
C LEU A 178 -3.35 -8.41 12.01
N ARG A 179 -3.93 -9.62 11.93
CA ARG A 179 -3.25 -10.79 11.35
C ARG A 179 -2.96 -10.56 9.87
N SER A 180 -3.96 -10.11 9.10
CA SER A 180 -3.79 -9.80 7.67
C SER A 180 -2.71 -8.75 7.42
N ASN A 181 -2.65 -7.71 8.24
CA ASN A 181 -1.62 -6.67 8.15
C ASN A 181 -0.19 -7.20 8.33
N ASN A 182 0.00 -8.32 9.01
CA ASN A 182 1.32 -8.95 9.22
C ASN A 182 1.70 -9.96 8.12
N THR A 183 0.79 -10.27 7.20
CA THR A 183 1.07 -11.16 6.08
C THR A 183 1.74 -10.41 4.90
N HIS A 184 2.30 -11.18 3.96
CA HIS A 184 2.72 -10.64 2.67
C HIS A 184 1.53 -10.55 1.73
N ALA A 185 1.36 -9.39 1.10
CA ALA A 185 0.34 -9.22 0.08
C ALA A 185 0.74 -9.94 -1.21
N PRO A 186 -0.20 -10.57 -1.92
CA PRO A 186 0.09 -11.13 -3.23
C PRO A 186 0.34 -10.01 -4.26
N LEU A 187 1.08 -10.34 -5.32
CA LEU A 187 1.10 -9.51 -6.52
C LEU A 187 -0.25 -9.66 -7.21
N THR A 188 -0.99 -8.56 -7.31
CA THR A 188 -2.28 -8.52 -7.99
C THR A 188 -2.20 -7.55 -9.15
N LEU A 189 -2.65 -8.00 -10.32
CA LEU A 189 -2.70 -7.22 -11.54
C LEU A 189 -4.15 -6.99 -11.96
N ARG A 190 -4.43 -5.81 -12.51
CA ARG A 190 -5.63 -5.54 -13.30
C ARG A 190 -5.29 -5.73 -14.78
N ILE A 191 -6.15 -6.44 -15.48
CA ILE A 191 -6.06 -6.66 -16.92
C ILE A 191 -6.73 -5.50 -17.65
N ASN A 192 -6.05 -4.92 -18.63
CA ASN A 192 -6.61 -3.92 -19.54
C ASN A 192 -7.48 -4.64 -20.59
N THR A 193 -8.78 -4.64 -20.35
CA THR A 193 -9.75 -5.37 -21.20
C THR A 193 -9.93 -4.78 -22.60
N LYS A 194 -9.42 -3.57 -22.87
CA LYS A 194 -9.31 -3.02 -24.23
C LYS A 194 -8.20 -3.70 -25.04
N LYS A 195 -7.22 -4.31 -24.39
CA LYS A 195 -6.08 -4.98 -25.05
C LYS A 195 -6.17 -6.50 -25.05
N ILE A 196 -6.60 -7.09 -23.94
CA ILE A 196 -6.67 -8.55 -23.77
C ILE A 196 -7.76 -8.91 -22.75
N SER A 197 -8.50 -9.99 -22.98
CA SER A 197 -9.43 -10.52 -21.97
C SER A 197 -8.67 -11.23 -20.83
N VAL A 198 -9.29 -11.29 -19.63
CA VAL A 198 -8.70 -12.02 -18.49
C VAL A 198 -8.43 -13.49 -18.86
N ALA A 199 -9.36 -14.17 -19.54
CA ALA A 199 -9.20 -15.55 -19.97
C ALA A 199 -8.00 -15.74 -20.91
N ASN A 200 -7.86 -14.85 -21.91
CA ASN A 200 -6.75 -14.93 -22.86
C ASN A 200 -5.39 -14.61 -22.18
N TYR A 201 -5.38 -13.69 -21.22
CA TYR A 201 -4.17 -13.42 -20.44
C TYR A 201 -3.73 -14.63 -19.62
N LEU A 202 -4.68 -15.32 -18.96
CA LEU A 202 -4.40 -16.56 -18.21
C LEU A 202 -3.83 -17.65 -19.12
N ILE A 203 -4.41 -17.83 -20.31
CA ILE A 203 -3.91 -18.79 -21.32
C ILE A 203 -2.49 -18.42 -21.75
N ALA A 204 -2.25 -17.16 -22.13
CA ALA A 204 -0.93 -16.68 -22.58
C ALA A 204 0.14 -16.83 -21.49
N PHE A 205 -0.21 -16.46 -20.25
CA PHE A 205 0.71 -16.62 -19.12
C PHE A 205 1.05 -18.08 -18.86
N ASN A 206 0.06 -18.98 -18.81
CA ASN A 206 0.29 -20.40 -18.57
C ASN A 206 1.09 -21.07 -19.70
N ALA A 207 0.91 -20.63 -20.94
CA ALA A 207 1.71 -21.12 -22.07
C ALA A 207 3.20 -20.76 -21.96
N MET A 208 3.53 -19.62 -21.38
CA MET A 208 4.91 -19.19 -21.11
C MET A 208 5.50 -19.82 -19.83
N ASN A 209 4.65 -20.30 -18.93
CA ASN A 209 4.99 -20.62 -17.54
C ASN A 209 5.66 -22.00 -17.34
N ASN A 210 6.04 -22.72 -18.38
CA ASN A 210 7.00 -23.83 -18.24
C ASN A 210 8.35 -23.36 -17.63
N ILE A 211 8.52 -22.07 -17.36
CA ILE A 211 9.76 -21.43 -16.90
C ILE A 211 9.62 -20.81 -15.48
N ALA A 212 8.45 -20.44 -14.99
CA ALA A 212 8.34 -19.50 -13.85
C ALA A 212 7.76 -20.03 -12.54
N ASN A 213 7.45 -21.31 -12.34
CA ASN A 213 6.96 -21.89 -11.04
C ASN A 213 5.97 -21.00 -10.23
N SER A 214 5.22 -20.11 -10.89
CA SER A 214 4.23 -19.24 -10.27
C SER A 214 2.86 -19.52 -10.87
N GLU A 215 1.91 -19.85 -10.02
CA GLU A 215 0.51 -20.02 -10.41
C GLU A 215 -0.18 -18.67 -10.39
N ILE A 216 -1.10 -18.44 -11.33
CA ILE A 216 -1.97 -17.27 -11.34
C ILE A 216 -3.43 -17.71 -11.26
N ASN A 217 -4.21 -16.93 -10.49
CA ASN A 217 -5.64 -17.17 -10.34
C ASN A 217 -6.40 -15.88 -10.66
N GLN A 218 -7.57 -16.01 -11.27
CA GLN A 218 -8.46 -14.88 -11.46
C GLN A 218 -8.94 -14.35 -10.10
N VAL A 219 -9.01 -13.03 -9.96
CA VAL A 219 -9.57 -12.35 -8.79
C VAL A 219 -10.49 -11.21 -9.26
N GLY A 220 -11.75 -11.27 -8.87
CA GLY A 220 -12.77 -10.35 -9.37
C GLY A 220 -12.94 -10.43 -10.89
N LYS A 221 -13.53 -9.37 -11.47
CA LYS A 221 -13.87 -9.32 -12.90
C LYS A 221 -12.67 -9.02 -13.79
N PHE A 222 -11.73 -8.20 -13.31
CA PHE A 222 -10.65 -7.63 -14.14
C PHE A 222 -9.26 -8.07 -13.68
N GLY A 223 -9.14 -8.84 -12.61
CA GLY A 223 -7.87 -9.09 -11.95
C GLY A 223 -7.35 -10.51 -12.06
N VAL A 224 -6.04 -10.62 -11.87
CA VAL A 224 -5.33 -11.86 -11.60
C VAL A 224 -4.39 -11.68 -10.42
N SER A 225 -4.21 -12.73 -9.62
CA SER A 225 -3.34 -12.75 -8.44
C SER A 225 -2.31 -13.86 -8.57
N PHE A 226 -1.08 -13.58 -8.18
CA PHE A 226 0.05 -14.50 -8.25
C PHE A 226 0.30 -15.15 -6.89
N THR A 227 0.54 -16.45 -6.87
CA THR A 227 0.93 -17.18 -5.64
C THR A 227 2.33 -16.82 -5.17
N LYS A 228 3.22 -16.45 -6.10
CA LYS A 228 4.56 -15.92 -5.81
C LYS A 228 4.75 -14.58 -6.51
N ALA A 229 5.31 -13.60 -5.80
CA ALA A 229 5.64 -12.30 -6.38
C ALA A 229 6.70 -12.46 -7.49
N LEU A 230 6.49 -11.74 -8.58
CA LEU A 230 7.45 -11.64 -9.69
C LEU A 230 7.98 -10.20 -9.75
N PRO A 231 9.21 -10.00 -10.19
CA PRO A 231 9.69 -8.67 -10.56
C PRO A 231 8.80 -8.09 -11.67
N ILE A 232 8.49 -6.80 -11.59
CA ILE A 232 7.50 -6.19 -12.48
C ILE A 232 7.92 -6.25 -13.97
N HIS A 233 9.24 -6.25 -14.24
CA HIS A 233 9.76 -6.37 -15.58
C HIS A 233 9.62 -7.77 -16.19
N ASP A 234 9.38 -8.79 -15.35
CA ASP A 234 9.11 -10.18 -15.78
C ASP A 234 7.61 -10.44 -15.96
N VAL A 235 6.76 -9.47 -15.62
CA VAL A 235 5.31 -9.60 -15.78
C VAL A 235 4.93 -9.47 -17.25
N LEU A 236 4.30 -10.50 -17.79
CA LEU A 236 3.83 -10.53 -19.18
C LEU A 236 2.97 -9.29 -19.49
N GLY A 237 3.32 -8.58 -20.56
CA GLY A 237 2.56 -7.45 -21.09
C GLY A 237 2.50 -6.20 -20.21
N PHE A 238 3.34 -6.11 -19.16
CA PHE A 238 3.37 -4.90 -18.34
C PHE A 238 3.84 -3.68 -19.14
N SER A 239 4.95 -3.81 -19.86
CA SER A 239 5.50 -2.73 -20.71
C SER A 239 4.53 -2.31 -21.80
N ASP A 240 3.75 -3.26 -22.32
CA ASP A 240 2.79 -3.05 -23.41
C ASP A 240 1.43 -2.48 -22.89
N GLY A 241 1.31 -2.27 -21.58
CA GLY A 241 0.10 -1.77 -20.96
C GLY A 241 -1.09 -2.74 -21.02
N MET A 242 -0.82 -4.06 -21.15
CA MET A 242 -1.85 -5.10 -21.06
C MET A 242 -2.31 -5.28 -19.62
N VAL A 243 -1.46 -4.92 -18.65
CA VAL A 243 -1.74 -5.05 -17.22
C VAL A 243 -1.26 -3.85 -16.43
N SER A 244 -1.87 -3.64 -15.26
CA SER A 244 -1.46 -2.66 -14.26
C SER A 244 -1.43 -3.30 -12.88
N VAL A 245 -0.45 -2.93 -12.04
CA VAL A 245 -0.42 -3.39 -10.65
C VAL A 245 -1.51 -2.66 -9.88
N GLN A 246 -2.49 -3.41 -9.38
CA GLN A 246 -3.57 -2.84 -8.58
C GLN A 246 -4.19 -3.92 -7.69
N ASP A 247 -4.42 -3.61 -6.42
CA ASP A 247 -5.11 -4.51 -5.49
C ASP A 247 -6.54 -4.81 -5.94
N ALA A 248 -7.04 -6.01 -5.63
CA ALA A 248 -8.37 -6.46 -6.05
C ALA A 248 -9.49 -5.54 -5.52
N ALA A 249 -9.39 -5.05 -4.28
CA ALA A 249 -10.36 -4.09 -3.75
C ALA A 249 -10.29 -2.75 -4.51
N ALA A 250 -9.10 -2.26 -4.85
CA ALA A 250 -8.93 -1.00 -5.60
C ALA A 250 -9.52 -1.07 -7.02
N GLN A 251 -9.61 -2.28 -7.60
CA GLN A 251 -10.22 -2.51 -8.92
C GLN A 251 -11.74 -2.30 -8.95
N LEU A 252 -12.41 -2.22 -7.79
CA LEU A 252 -13.86 -1.99 -7.73
C LEU A 252 -14.24 -0.53 -8.03
N ALA A 253 -13.34 0.43 -7.90
CA ALA A 253 -13.67 1.86 -7.99
C ALA A 253 -14.33 2.25 -9.30
N ALA A 254 -13.70 1.96 -10.43
CA ALA A 254 -14.23 2.36 -11.73
C ALA A 254 -15.54 1.63 -12.09
N PRO A 255 -15.68 0.30 -11.91
CA PRO A 255 -16.94 -0.40 -12.13
C PRO A 255 -18.07 0.12 -11.24
N LEU A 256 -17.84 0.37 -9.94
CA LEU A 256 -18.87 0.88 -9.03
C LEU A 256 -19.38 2.26 -9.47
N LEU A 257 -18.47 3.14 -9.88
CA LEU A 257 -18.85 4.48 -10.32
C LEU A 257 -19.68 4.45 -11.61
N LEU A 258 -19.23 3.67 -12.62
CA LEU A 258 -19.71 3.79 -13.99
C LEU A 258 -20.82 2.78 -14.36
N ASN A 259 -21.01 1.72 -13.55
CA ASN A 259 -22.00 0.67 -13.87
C ASN A 259 -23.43 1.25 -14.01
N GLY A 260 -24.08 0.94 -15.12
CA GLY A 260 -25.45 1.39 -15.42
C GLY A 260 -25.56 2.88 -15.75
N MET A 261 -24.45 3.60 -15.99
CA MET A 261 -24.46 4.93 -16.57
C MET A 261 -24.44 4.84 -18.10
N ASN A 262 -25.22 5.68 -18.76
CA ASN A 262 -25.16 5.83 -20.22
C ASN A 262 -24.12 6.90 -20.57
N LEU A 263 -22.85 6.47 -20.68
CA LEU A 263 -21.72 7.35 -20.97
C LEU A 263 -21.40 7.39 -22.46
N SER A 264 -20.83 8.50 -22.90
CA SER A 264 -20.31 8.73 -24.23
C SER A 264 -18.97 9.46 -24.15
N ALA A 265 -18.25 9.57 -25.26
CA ALA A 265 -17.00 10.32 -25.36
C ALA A 265 -17.09 11.80 -24.88
N LYS A 266 -18.32 12.34 -24.74
CA LYS A 266 -18.57 13.69 -24.21
C LYS A 266 -18.92 13.70 -22.72
N SER A 267 -19.14 12.54 -22.11
CA SER A 267 -19.45 12.45 -20.68
C SER A 267 -18.20 12.78 -19.87
N ARG A 268 -18.32 13.76 -18.99
CA ARG A 268 -17.21 14.28 -18.18
C ARG A 268 -17.08 13.51 -16.87
N VAL A 269 -15.93 12.92 -16.65
CA VAL A 269 -15.61 12.17 -15.43
C VAL A 269 -14.40 12.81 -14.75
N LEU A 270 -14.52 13.10 -13.46
CA LEU A 270 -13.42 13.61 -12.65
C LEU A 270 -12.85 12.48 -11.78
N ASP A 271 -11.54 12.31 -11.83
CA ASP A 271 -10.76 11.52 -10.84
C ASP A 271 -10.02 12.50 -9.94
N ALA A 272 -10.56 12.73 -8.76
CA ALA A 272 -10.00 13.64 -7.77
C ALA A 272 -9.03 12.87 -6.86
N CYS A 273 -7.82 13.41 -6.61
CA CYS A 273 -6.71 12.76 -5.92
C CYS A 273 -6.19 11.53 -6.68
N ALA A 274 -5.97 11.70 -7.99
CA ALA A 274 -5.85 10.63 -8.99
C ALA A 274 -4.53 9.83 -8.93
N ALA A 275 -3.44 10.44 -8.43
CA ALA A 275 -2.11 9.83 -8.51
C ALA A 275 -1.98 8.53 -7.69
N PRO A 276 -1.32 7.52 -8.27
CA PRO A 276 -0.48 7.53 -9.49
C PRO A 276 -1.22 7.23 -10.81
N GLY A 277 -2.55 7.34 -10.90
CA GLY A 277 -3.31 7.17 -12.13
C GLY A 277 -3.90 5.77 -12.37
N GLY A 278 -3.80 4.88 -11.39
CA GLY A 278 -4.31 3.51 -11.53
C GLY A 278 -5.84 3.44 -11.66
N LYS A 279 -6.59 4.33 -10.99
CA LYS A 279 -8.04 4.44 -11.12
C LYS A 279 -8.43 5.22 -12.38
N THR A 280 -7.69 6.29 -12.72
CA THR A 280 -7.83 7.06 -13.96
C THR A 280 -7.76 6.15 -15.18
N THR A 281 -6.70 5.32 -15.28
CA THR A 281 -6.57 4.39 -16.42
C THR A 281 -7.69 3.36 -16.43
N HIS A 282 -8.16 2.88 -15.26
CA HIS A 282 -9.26 1.92 -15.20
C HIS A 282 -10.60 2.52 -15.68
N LEU A 283 -10.90 3.78 -15.34
CA LEU A 283 -12.07 4.50 -15.88
C LEU A 283 -12.05 4.50 -17.42
N LEU A 284 -10.92 4.85 -18.00
CA LEU A 284 -10.71 4.89 -19.44
C LEU A 284 -10.68 3.51 -20.11
N GLU A 285 -10.27 2.46 -19.39
CA GLU A 285 -10.26 1.09 -19.90
C GLU A 285 -11.68 0.51 -20.07
N ILE A 286 -12.64 0.93 -19.21
CA ILE A 286 -13.99 0.33 -19.19
C ILE A 286 -15.08 1.21 -19.79
N ALA A 287 -14.81 2.49 -20.02
CA ALA A 287 -15.77 3.41 -20.61
C ALA A 287 -15.13 4.33 -21.65
N ASP A 288 -15.95 4.81 -22.58
CA ASP A 288 -15.60 5.90 -23.48
C ASP A 288 -16.14 7.21 -22.86
N CYS A 289 -15.24 8.00 -22.27
CA CYS A 289 -15.58 9.23 -21.56
C CYS A 289 -14.38 10.19 -21.53
N ASP A 290 -14.65 11.47 -21.29
CA ASP A 290 -13.64 12.50 -21.09
C ASP A 290 -13.24 12.53 -19.61
N VAL A 291 -12.00 12.12 -19.29
CA VAL A 291 -11.50 12.04 -17.92
C VAL A 291 -10.57 13.20 -17.62
N THR A 292 -10.90 13.94 -16.57
CA THR A 292 -10.00 14.90 -15.92
C THR A 292 -9.46 14.28 -14.63
N ALA A 293 -8.14 14.22 -14.50
CA ALA A 293 -7.44 13.69 -13.33
C ALA A 293 -6.75 14.82 -12.57
N LEU A 294 -7.01 14.95 -11.26
CA LEU A 294 -6.40 15.95 -10.39
C LEU A 294 -5.50 15.29 -9.36
N ASP A 295 -4.33 15.87 -9.14
CA ASP A 295 -3.55 15.66 -7.92
C ASP A 295 -2.87 16.97 -7.51
N ILE A 296 -2.68 17.17 -6.21
CA ILE A 296 -2.06 18.40 -5.67
C ILE A 296 -0.53 18.41 -5.87
N ASP A 297 0.07 17.24 -6.05
CA ASP A 297 1.52 17.05 -6.15
C ASP A 297 1.94 16.87 -7.61
N ALA A 298 2.73 17.82 -8.11
CA ALA A 298 3.22 17.81 -9.49
C ALA A 298 4.04 16.54 -9.83
N ALA A 299 4.93 16.10 -8.92
CA ALA A 299 5.73 14.91 -9.14
C ALA A 299 4.87 13.62 -9.17
N ARG A 300 3.73 13.64 -8.47
CA ARG A 300 2.75 12.56 -8.55
C ARG A 300 1.93 12.62 -9.84
N CYS A 301 1.64 13.81 -10.38
CA CYS A 301 1.00 13.97 -11.69
C CYS A 301 1.86 13.39 -12.83
N ASP A 302 3.19 13.50 -12.73
CA ASP A 302 4.09 12.84 -13.69
C ASP A 302 3.91 11.31 -13.73
N LEU A 303 3.58 10.69 -12.60
CA LEU A 303 3.26 9.25 -12.56
C LEU A 303 1.95 8.93 -13.27
N ILE A 304 0.97 9.85 -13.24
CA ILE A 304 -0.28 9.69 -14.00
C ILE A 304 0.04 9.69 -15.50
N HIS A 305 0.83 10.66 -15.98
CA HIS A 305 1.27 10.73 -17.38
C HIS A 305 2.00 9.46 -17.82
N GLN A 306 3.00 8.99 -17.03
CA GLN A 306 3.73 7.77 -17.31
C GLN A 306 2.81 6.54 -17.42
N ASN A 307 1.80 6.42 -16.56
CA ASN A 307 0.84 5.32 -16.60
C ASN A 307 -0.08 5.44 -17.82
N LEU A 308 -0.59 6.64 -18.15
CA LEU A 308 -1.40 6.87 -19.34
C LEU A 308 -0.63 6.51 -20.62
N ASP A 309 0.62 6.96 -20.76
CA ASP A 309 1.48 6.67 -21.90
C ASP A 309 1.72 5.17 -22.04
N ARG A 310 2.05 4.49 -20.94
CA ARG A 310 2.30 3.05 -20.93
C ARG A 310 1.08 2.24 -21.39
N VAL A 311 -0.13 2.61 -20.95
CA VAL A 311 -1.35 1.89 -21.37
C VAL A 311 -1.91 2.37 -22.71
N GLY A 312 -1.41 3.51 -23.25
CA GLY A 312 -1.84 4.09 -24.51
C GLY A 312 -3.21 4.80 -24.42
N LEU A 313 -3.51 5.42 -23.28
CA LEU A 313 -4.75 6.16 -23.01
C LEU A 313 -4.46 7.63 -22.76
N LYS A 314 -5.50 8.49 -22.86
CA LYS A 314 -5.38 9.94 -22.68
C LYS A 314 -6.39 10.45 -21.68
N ALA A 315 -5.96 11.37 -20.81
CA ALA A 315 -6.79 12.15 -19.90
C ALA A 315 -6.24 13.59 -19.81
N ILE A 316 -7.06 14.51 -19.35
CA ILE A 316 -6.59 15.83 -18.92
C ILE A 316 -6.01 15.67 -17.52
N VAL A 317 -4.73 15.97 -17.33
CA VAL A 317 -4.07 15.88 -16.01
C VAL A 317 -3.76 17.28 -15.52
N LEU A 318 -4.24 17.64 -14.33
CA LEU A 318 -4.07 18.95 -13.74
C LEU A 318 -3.40 18.85 -12.36
N VAL A 319 -2.37 19.66 -12.15
CA VAL A 319 -1.78 19.87 -10.82
C VAL A 319 -2.65 20.89 -10.10
N ALA A 320 -3.56 20.42 -9.24
CA ALA A 320 -4.53 21.28 -8.57
C ALA A 320 -5.05 20.68 -7.25
N ASP A 321 -5.47 21.57 -6.37
CA ASP A 321 -6.13 21.19 -5.12
C ASP A 321 -7.63 20.98 -5.37
N ALA A 322 -8.10 19.74 -5.28
CA ALA A 322 -9.50 19.39 -5.48
C ALA A 322 -10.46 20.11 -4.51
N ALA A 323 -9.96 20.55 -3.35
CA ALA A 323 -10.74 21.36 -2.40
C ALA A 323 -10.89 22.83 -2.82
N LYS A 324 -10.20 23.29 -3.88
CA LYS A 324 -10.22 24.67 -4.37
C LYS A 324 -10.65 24.73 -5.83
N PRO A 325 -11.90 24.38 -6.16
CA PRO A 325 -12.38 24.31 -7.56
C PRO A 325 -12.21 25.61 -8.34
N GLN A 326 -12.27 26.76 -7.69
CA GLN A 326 -12.06 28.07 -8.33
C GLN A 326 -10.68 28.24 -9.00
N THR A 327 -9.72 27.36 -8.74
CA THR A 327 -8.38 27.42 -9.35
C THR A 327 -8.27 26.57 -10.62
N TRP A 328 -9.21 25.68 -10.90
CA TRP A 328 -9.13 24.73 -12.01
C TRP A 328 -10.47 24.47 -12.72
N PHE A 329 -11.58 25.00 -12.21
CA PHE A 329 -12.93 24.88 -12.76
C PHE A 329 -13.55 26.25 -12.87
N ASP A 330 -13.96 26.64 -14.09
CA ASP A 330 -14.66 27.89 -14.36
C ASP A 330 -16.17 27.62 -14.58
N PRO A 331 -17.05 27.95 -13.62
CA PRO A 331 -18.48 27.64 -13.74
C PRO A 331 -19.20 28.33 -14.90
N LEU A 332 -18.57 29.31 -15.55
CA LEU A 332 -19.12 30.00 -16.72
C LEU A 332 -18.74 29.32 -18.05
N LYS A 333 -17.68 28.48 -18.02
CA LYS A 333 -17.15 27.81 -19.22
C LYS A 333 -17.22 26.30 -19.13
N ASP A 334 -17.08 25.77 -17.92
CA ASP A 334 -17.00 24.33 -17.69
C ASP A 334 -18.37 23.76 -17.35
N GLU A 335 -18.73 22.67 -17.99
CA GLU A 335 -19.88 21.87 -17.56
C GLU A 335 -19.56 21.06 -16.31
N LEU A 336 -20.58 20.82 -15.47
CA LEU A 336 -20.50 19.91 -14.34
C LEU A 336 -20.14 18.48 -14.80
N PHE A 337 -19.73 17.64 -13.87
CA PHE A 337 -19.31 16.27 -14.14
C PHE A 337 -20.49 15.30 -14.06
N ASP A 338 -20.55 14.35 -14.99
CA ASP A 338 -21.51 13.24 -14.97
C ASP A 338 -21.18 12.25 -13.84
N ALA A 339 -19.88 12.06 -13.60
CA ALA A 339 -19.38 11.21 -12.52
C ALA A 339 -18.11 11.78 -11.89
N ILE A 340 -17.97 11.64 -10.57
CA ILE A 340 -16.78 12.01 -9.82
C ILE A 340 -16.30 10.80 -9.01
N LEU A 341 -15.03 10.43 -9.17
CA LEU A 341 -14.31 9.52 -8.30
C LEU A 341 -13.49 10.35 -7.31
N LEU A 342 -13.76 10.19 -6.03
CA LEU A 342 -12.95 10.75 -4.95
C LEU A 342 -12.23 9.62 -4.22
N ASP A 343 -10.99 9.34 -4.64
CA ASP A 343 -10.05 8.47 -3.90
C ASP A 343 -9.34 9.32 -2.84
N ALA A 344 -10.03 9.53 -1.73
CA ALA A 344 -9.65 10.56 -0.77
C ALA A 344 -8.34 10.24 -0.02
N PRO A 345 -7.52 11.27 0.29
CA PRO A 345 -6.37 11.08 1.17
C PRO A 345 -6.84 10.55 2.51
N CYS A 346 -6.17 9.50 3.02
CA CYS A 346 -6.57 8.79 4.23
C CYS A 346 -5.35 8.25 4.99
N THR A 347 -5.59 7.63 6.15
CA THR A 347 -4.52 6.99 6.94
C THR A 347 -3.86 5.82 6.21
N ALA A 348 -4.46 5.29 5.16
CA ALA A 348 -4.04 4.09 4.44
C ALA A 348 -3.99 2.83 5.32
N SER A 349 -4.83 2.79 6.37
CA SER A 349 -4.86 1.71 7.36
C SER A 349 -5.28 0.35 6.80
N GLY A 350 -5.86 0.32 5.60
CA GLY A 350 -6.27 -0.91 4.92
C GLY A 350 -5.17 -1.59 4.09
N ILE A 351 -4.08 -0.87 3.74
CA ILE A 351 -3.01 -1.38 2.88
C ILE A 351 -1.71 -1.68 3.63
N VAL A 352 -1.79 -1.81 4.95
CA VAL A 352 -0.63 -2.00 5.85
C VAL A 352 0.19 -3.25 5.50
N ARG A 353 -0.42 -4.32 4.99
CA ARG A 353 0.33 -5.51 4.56
C ARG A 353 1.28 -5.24 3.38
N ARG A 354 0.97 -4.23 2.52
CA ARG A 354 1.84 -3.76 1.43
C ARG A 354 2.82 -2.70 1.87
N HIS A 355 2.40 -1.86 2.82
CA HIS A 355 3.16 -0.74 3.36
C HIS A 355 3.22 -0.84 4.89
N PRO A 356 4.03 -1.77 5.44
CA PRO A 356 4.03 -2.03 6.88
C PRO A 356 4.60 -0.89 7.74
N ASP A 357 5.26 0.10 7.11
CA ASP A 357 5.69 1.36 7.73
C ASP A 357 4.51 2.21 8.22
N ILE A 358 3.36 2.17 7.54
CA ILE A 358 2.19 3.02 7.80
C ILE A 358 1.77 2.95 9.28
N ARG A 359 1.75 1.76 9.87
CA ARG A 359 1.34 1.58 11.27
C ARG A 359 2.25 2.31 12.27
N TRP A 360 3.51 2.53 11.92
CA TRP A 360 4.50 3.21 12.74
C TRP A 360 4.64 4.70 12.41
N LEU A 361 4.32 5.06 11.17
CA LEU A 361 4.31 6.42 10.65
C LEU A 361 3.11 7.21 11.18
N ARG A 362 1.92 6.60 11.22
CA ARG A 362 0.67 7.26 11.58
C ARG A 362 0.54 7.46 13.09
N ARG A 363 -0.14 8.57 13.45
CA ARG A 363 -0.54 8.92 14.81
C ARG A 363 -2.05 8.86 14.93
N GLU A 364 -2.57 8.70 16.13
CA GLU A 364 -4.02 8.66 16.38
C GLU A 364 -4.74 9.94 15.91
N THR A 365 -4.06 11.10 16.04
CA THR A 365 -4.56 12.41 15.61
C THR A 365 -4.75 12.53 14.10
N ASP A 366 -4.01 11.76 13.29
CA ASP A 366 -4.10 11.80 11.83
C ASP A 366 -5.49 11.37 11.33
N ILE A 367 -6.18 10.49 12.08
CA ILE A 367 -7.52 10.04 11.73
C ILE A 367 -8.49 11.21 11.66
N ALA A 368 -8.52 12.06 12.70
CA ALA A 368 -9.43 13.21 12.76
C ALA A 368 -9.06 14.27 11.71
N GLN A 369 -7.76 14.53 11.51
CA GLN A 369 -7.29 15.50 10.53
C GLN A 369 -7.66 15.09 9.09
N LEU A 370 -7.42 13.83 8.74
CA LEU A 370 -7.75 13.31 7.41
C LEU A 370 -9.25 13.20 7.18
N ALA A 371 -10.01 12.83 8.21
CA ALA A 371 -11.48 12.82 8.15
C ALA A 371 -12.06 14.22 7.87
N GLU A 372 -11.45 15.28 8.42
CA GLU A 372 -11.85 16.67 8.11
C GLU A 372 -11.55 17.04 6.65
N ILE A 373 -10.36 16.68 6.15
CA ILE A 373 -10.00 16.89 4.73
C ILE A 373 -10.99 16.16 3.82
N GLN A 374 -11.33 14.91 4.12
CA GLN A 374 -12.29 14.10 3.37
C GLN A 374 -13.68 14.74 3.34
N ARG A 375 -14.15 15.26 4.48
CA ARG A 375 -15.42 15.99 4.60
C ARG A 375 -15.46 17.20 3.68
N ASN A 376 -14.40 18.00 3.70
CA ASN A 376 -14.28 19.21 2.88
C ASN A 376 -14.23 18.86 1.39
N LEU A 377 -13.52 17.81 0.99
CA LEU A 377 -13.49 17.32 -0.38
C LEU A 377 -14.87 16.83 -0.84
N LEU A 378 -15.56 16.02 -0.04
CA LEU A 378 -16.91 15.55 -0.35
C LEU A 378 -17.87 16.72 -0.57
N ALA A 379 -17.93 17.68 0.35
CA ALA A 379 -18.81 18.83 0.27
C ALA A 379 -18.51 19.74 -0.93
N THR A 380 -17.24 19.90 -1.28
CA THR A 380 -16.79 20.72 -2.40
C THR A 380 -17.11 20.06 -3.74
N LEU A 381 -16.72 18.79 -3.90
CA LEU A 381 -16.88 18.06 -5.14
C LEU A 381 -18.34 17.71 -5.45
N TRP A 382 -19.17 17.53 -4.42
CA TRP A 382 -20.61 17.31 -4.62
C TRP A 382 -21.31 18.42 -5.41
N LYS A 383 -20.85 19.66 -5.24
CA LYS A 383 -21.39 20.81 -6.00
C LYS A 383 -21.12 20.71 -7.50
N LEU A 384 -20.04 20.01 -7.88
CA LEU A 384 -19.62 19.84 -9.26
C LEU A 384 -20.25 18.62 -9.95
N VAL A 385 -21.03 17.80 -9.24
CA VAL A 385 -21.79 16.68 -9.83
C VAL A 385 -23.05 17.21 -10.50
N LYS A 386 -23.33 16.80 -11.75
CA LYS A 386 -24.60 17.10 -12.45
C LYS A 386 -25.81 16.54 -11.67
N PRO A 387 -27.00 17.17 -11.74
CA PRO A 387 -28.25 16.48 -11.40
C PRO A 387 -28.37 15.16 -12.18
N GLY A 388 -28.71 14.05 -11.52
CA GLY A 388 -28.68 12.70 -12.09
C GLY A 388 -27.29 12.06 -12.17
N GLY A 389 -26.22 12.80 -11.88
CA GLY A 389 -24.85 12.29 -11.84
C GLY A 389 -24.51 11.54 -10.53
N ARG A 390 -23.26 11.06 -10.44
CA ARG A 390 -22.79 10.23 -9.32
C ARG A 390 -21.46 10.72 -8.75
N LEU A 391 -21.26 10.45 -7.45
CA LEU A 391 -19.98 10.58 -6.79
C LEU A 391 -19.65 9.27 -6.06
N LEU A 392 -18.52 8.66 -6.39
CA LEU A 392 -17.95 7.54 -5.62
C LEU A 392 -16.90 8.09 -4.67
N TYR A 393 -17.16 7.95 -3.39
CA TYR A 393 -16.20 8.17 -2.32
C TYR A 393 -15.51 6.87 -1.97
N CYS A 394 -14.18 6.86 -1.95
CA CYS A 394 -13.44 5.70 -1.47
C CYS A 394 -12.19 6.09 -0.69
N THR A 395 -11.76 5.21 0.20
CA THR A 395 -10.51 5.29 0.94
C THR A 395 -9.89 3.91 1.08
N CYS A 396 -8.57 3.83 1.12
CA CYS A 396 -7.86 2.62 1.53
C CYS A 396 -7.70 2.55 3.06
N SER A 397 -8.77 2.86 3.79
CA SER A 397 -8.83 2.85 5.25
C SER A 397 -9.82 1.82 5.76
N VAL A 398 -9.50 1.24 6.92
CA VAL A 398 -10.43 0.40 7.70
C VAL A 398 -11.04 1.16 8.88
N PHE A 399 -10.63 2.40 9.16
CA PHE A 399 -11.22 3.18 10.24
C PHE A 399 -12.57 3.78 9.85
N LYS A 400 -13.60 3.63 10.71
CA LYS A 400 -14.95 4.12 10.44
C LYS A 400 -15.02 5.63 10.25
N ALA A 401 -14.18 6.38 10.95
CA ALA A 401 -14.09 7.83 10.82
C ALA A 401 -13.73 8.30 9.40
N GLU A 402 -13.04 7.47 8.61
CA GLU A 402 -12.63 7.74 7.23
C GLU A 402 -13.54 7.02 6.21
N GLY A 403 -14.63 6.42 6.65
CA GLY A 403 -15.58 5.66 5.84
C GLY A 403 -17.01 5.92 6.24
N GLN A 404 -17.61 5.02 7.02
CA GLN A 404 -19.03 5.06 7.38
C GLN A 404 -19.44 6.38 8.03
N ASP A 405 -18.65 6.92 8.97
CA ASP A 405 -18.99 8.16 9.67
C ASP A 405 -19.05 9.36 8.70
N GLN A 406 -18.21 9.37 7.64
CA GLN A 406 -18.27 10.39 6.58
C GLN A 406 -19.57 10.30 5.78
N VAL A 407 -20.02 9.08 5.46
CA VAL A 407 -21.27 8.85 4.72
C VAL A 407 -22.50 9.34 5.51
N GLU A 408 -22.58 8.97 6.78
CA GLU A 408 -23.69 9.37 7.65
C GLU A 408 -23.78 10.90 7.75
N LEU A 409 -22.66 11.56 7.99
CA LEU A 409 -22.60 13.01 8.07
C LEU A 409 -22.90 13.67 6.70
N PHE A 410 -22.38 13.11 5.61
CA PHE A 410 -22.59 13.66 4.28
C PHE A 410 -24.08 13.64 3.86
N ILE A 411 -24.75 12.50 4.07
CA ILE A 411 -26.18 12.36 3.76
C ILE A 411 -27.03 13.28 4.63
N SER A 412 -26.71 13.40 5.94
CA SER A 412 -27.45 14.29 6.83
C SER A 412 -27.42 15.76 6.37
N ASN A 413 -26.32 16.19 5.73
CA ASN A 413 -26.10 17.56 5.28
C ASN A 413 -26.54 17.81 3.82
N ASN A 414 -26.79 16.76 3.02
CA ASN A 414 -27.10 16.89 1.59
C ASN A 414 -28.38 16.12 1.24
N LYS A 415 -29.52 16.77 1.36
CA LYS A 415 -30.85 16.16 1.13
C LYS A 415 -31.07 15.64 -0.29
N ASN A 416 -30.30 16.14 -1.27
CA ASN A 416 -30.33 15.71 -2.67
C ASN A 416 -29.35 14.56 -2.96
N ALA A 417 -28.66 14.04 -1.95
CA ALA A 417 -27.80 12.87 -2.06
C ALA A 417 -28.55 11.60 -1.66
N VAL A 418 -28.46 10.58 -2.51
CA VAL A 418 -28.99 9.24 -2.25
C VAL A 418 -27.84 8.26 -2.23
N LEU A 419 -27.71 7.47 -1.17
CA LEU A 419 -26.74 6.39 -1.13
C LEU A 419 -27.20 5.25 -2.03
N LEU A 420 -26.42 4.96 -3.05
CA LEU A 420 -26.64 3.85 -3.97
C LEU A 420 -25.94 2.58 -3.44
N PRO A 421 -26.32 1.38 -3.93
CA PRO A 421 -25.67 0.14 -3.52
C PRO A 421 -24.15 0.21 -3.68
N SER A 422 -23.44 -0.04 -2.60
CA SER A 422 -21.97 -0.02 -2.53
C SER A 422 -21.50 -0.90 -1.37
N PRO A 423 -20.25 -1.44 -1.44
CA PRO A 423 -19.78 -2.46 -0.48
C PRO A 423 -19.65 -1.96 0.96
N GLY A 424 -19.47 -0.63 1.20
CA GLY A 424 -19.07 -0.14 2.51
C GLY A 424 -17.62 -0.52 2.84
N HIS A 425 -17.35 -0.96 4.06
CA HIS A 425 -16.02 -1.44 4.47
C HIS A 425 -15.73 -2.85 3.94
N LEU A 426 -14.70 -2.95 3.12
CA LEU A 426 -14.05 -4.20 2.74
C LEU A 426 -12.95 -4.50 3.77
N ILE A 427 -13.18 -5.54 4.57
CA ILE A 427 -12.27 -5.92 5.65
C ILE A 427 -11.39 -7.08 5.15
N PRO A 428 -10.05 -6.95 5.19
CA PRO A 428 -9.17 -8.04 4.81
C PRO A 428 -9.34 -9.22 5.78
N LYS A 429 -9.66 -10.38 5.24
CA LYS A 429 -9.83 -11.63 6.01
C LYS A 429 -8.71 -12.60 5.66
N ASN A 430 -8.19 -13.26 6.68
CA ASN A 430 -7.16 -14.27 6.54
C ASN A 430 -7.78 -15.67 6.47
N SER A 431 -8.86 -15.86 5.73
CA SER A 431 -9.50 -17.18 5.66
C SER A 431 -10.04 -17.51 4.29
N ALA A 432 -9.78 -18.76 3.89
CA ALA A 432 -10.35 -19.43 2.73
C ALA A 432 -11.85 -19.77 2.89
N LYS A 433 -12.56 -19.21 3.87
CA LYS A 433 -13.99 -19.50 4.12
C LYS A 433 -14.73 -18.27 4.60
N THR A 434 -15.74 -17.93 3.85
CA THR A 434 -16.90 -17.05 4.01
C THR A 434 -16.89 -15.79 3.15
N SER A 435 -17.41 -15.94 1.94
CA SER A 435 -18.03 -14.88 1.17
C SER A 435 -19.37 -14.48 1.78
N VAL A 436 -19.60 -13.22 2.06
CA VAL A 436 -20.89 -12.69 2.47
C VAL A 436 -21.35 -11.53 1.58
N VAL A 437 -20.91 -11.50 0.34
CA VAL A 437 -21.59 -10.70 -0.69
C VAL A 437 -21.59 -11.53 -1.97
N ALA A 438 -22.77 -11.87 -2.44
CA ALA A 438 -23.03 -12.86 -3.49
C ALA A 438 -22.45 -12.56 -4.89
N ASP A 439 -21.72 -11.45 -5.10
CA ASP A 439 -21.17 -11.05 -6.39
C ASP A 439 -19.67 -10.70 -6.39
N ASN A 440 -18.95 -10.84 -5.28
CA ASN A 440 -17.55 -10.52 -5.21
C ASN A 440 -16.73 -11.67 -4.60
N ASP A 441 -16.23 -12.57 -5.43
CA ASP A 441 -15.20 -13.58 -5.09
C ASP A 441 -13.83 -12.94 -4.79
N LEU A 442 -13.82 -11.86 -4.02
CA LEU A 442 -12.60 -11.22 -3.54
C LEU A 442 -12.11 -11.94 -2.29
N THR A 443 -11.38 -13.04 -2.47
CA THR A 443 -10.89 -13.85 -1.36
C THR A 443 -9.63 -13.29 -0.70
N ASN A 444 -8.88 -12.44 -1.39
CA ASN A 444 -7.60 -11.89 -0.92
C ASN A 444 -7.40 -10.45 -1.40
N HIS A 445 -7.89 -9.48 -0.65
CA HIS A 445 -7.84 -8.06 -0.97
C HIS A 445 -7.32 -7.24 0.21
N ASP A 446 -6.91 -6.00 -0.05
CA ASP A 446 -6.59 -5.00 0.97
C ASP A 446 -7.88 -4.42 1.59
N GLY A 447 -7.74 -3.72 2.72
CA GLY A 447 -8.84 -2.99 3.33
C GLY A 447 -9.18 -1.73 2.53
N PHE A 448 -10.48 -1.57 2.23
CA PHE A 448 -11.01 -0.39 1.53
C PHE A 448 -12.36 -0.01 2.08
N PHE A 449 -12.78 1.22 1.76
CA PHE A 449 -14.14 1.68 1.95
C PHE A 449 -14.69 2.27 0.66
N TYR A 450 -15.97 2.02 0.38
CA TYR A 450 -16.67 2.52 -0.80
C TYR A 450 -18.08 3.00 -0.45
N ALA A 451 -18.44 4.20 -0.91
CA ALA A 451 -19.79 4.72 -0.87
C ALA A 451 -20.12 5.43 -2.19
N LEU A 452 -21.18 5.01 -2.85
CA LEU A 452 -21.65 5.61 -4.10
C LEU A 452 -22.86 6.50 -3.83
N PHE A 453 -22.76 7.77 -4.20
CA PHE A 453 -23.85 8.72 -4.08
C PHE A 453 -24.43 9.07 -5.45
N GLY A 454 -25.74 9.06 -5.57
CA GLY A 454 -26.49 9.62 -6.71
C GLY A 454 -27.05 10.97 -6.35
N LYS A 455 -26.95 11.96 -7.27
CA LYS A 455 -27.53 13.28 -7.10
C LYS A 455 -28.92 13.33 -7.73
N GLN A 456 -29.93 13.57 -6.90
CA GLN A 456 -31.31 13.68 -7.38
C GLN A 456 -31.43 14.86 -8.37
N SER A 457 -32.22 14.65 -9.42
CA SER A 457 -32.68 15.74 -10.29
C SER A 457 -33.73 16.51 -9.51
N THR A 458 -33.48 17.76 -9.21
CA THR A 458 -34.46 18.68 -8.63
C THR A 458 -35.48 19.07 -9.67
#